data_a9c3fb68539c116d2e0669e59a8acbad
#
_entry.id   a9c3fb68539c116d2e0669e59a8acbad
#
_cell.length_a   1.000
_cell.length_b   1.000
_cell.length_c   1.000
_cell.angle_alpha   90.00
_cell.angle_beta   90.00
_cell.angle_gamma   90.00
#
_symmetry.space_group_name_H-M   'P 1'
#
loop_
_entity.id
_entity.type
_entity.pdbx_description
1 polymer ?
#
loop_
_entity_poly.entity_id
_entity_poly.type
_entity_poly.pdbx_seq_one_letter_code
_entity_poly.pdbx_strand_id
1 'polypeptide(L)'
;AEAARIGFPVALKIVSPQASHKTEVGGVTLGLADEAAVIAAAEAMAARLAALEPDAVVEGFLVQEMVSGVEMILGVREDPQFGPFMVAGLGGVTVEAMRDIAFRMLPLTAGEAQGMLDELRGKALLGAFRGRPPRDIAALIAAMVGLSDLFLDHRAHLADLEVNPLIVGSVGEGVRAVDVRPVFKPAGN
;
A
#
# COMPACT_ATOMS: atom_id res chain seq x y z
N ALA A 1 3.08 -25.07 3.25
CA ALA A 1 3.18 -24.97 4.74
C ALA A 1 2.71 -23.59 5.22
N GLU A 2 3.35 -22.45 4.83
CA GLU A 2 3.03 -21.12 5.36
C GLU A 2 1.62 -20.65 4.96
N ALA A 3 1.22 -20.81 3.71
CA ALA A 3 -0.13 -20.49 3.24
C ALA A 3 -1.22 -21.26 4.03
N ALA A 4 -0.98 -22.52 4.33
CA ALA A 4 -1.91 -23.30 5.14
C ALA A 4 -2.00 -22.82 6.60
N ARG A 5 -0.90 -22.27 7.15
CA ARG A 5 -0.86 -21.67 8.50
C ARG A 5 -1.63 -20.36 8.57
N ILE A 6 -1.54 -19.53 7.51
CA ILE A 6 -2.26 -18.26 7.40
C ILE A 6 -3.76 -18.52 7.18
N GLY A 7 -4.10 -19.52 6.38
CA GLY A 7 -5.46 -19.83 5.95
C GLY A 7 -5.75 -19.29 4.53
N PHE A 8 -6.44 -20.11 3.74
CA PHE A 8 -6.83 -19.74 2.37
C PHE A 8 -8.14 -18.92 2.34
N PRO A 9 -8.33 -18.05 1.35
CA PRO A 9 -7.39 -17.72 0.27
C PRO A 9 -6.24 -16.80 0.72
N VAL A 10 -5.12 -16.86 0.00
CA VAL A 10 -3.93 -16.03 0.26
C VAL A 10 -3.53 -15.20 -0.95
N ALA A 11 -2.73 -14.15 -0.69
CA ALA A 11 -1.98 -13.42 -1.70
C ALA A 11 -0.54 -13.93 -1.73
N LEU A 12 0.06 -13.97 -2.92
CA LEU A 12 1.46 -14.32 -3.14
C LEU A 12 2.17 -13.17 -3.86
N LYS A 13 3.33 -12.78 -3.35
CA LYS A 13 4.17 -11.73 -3.95
C LYS A 13 5.59 -12.24 -4.12
N ILE A 14 6.18 -11.99 -5.30
CA ILE A 14 7.59 -12.29 -5.53
C ILE A 14 8.48 -11.30 -4.77
N VAL A 15 9.59 -11.79 -4.25
CA VAL A 15 10.63 -10.98 -3.61
C VAL A 15 11.88 -11.01 -4.49
N SER A 16 12.19 -9.87 -5.09
CA SER A 16 13.36 -9.67 -5.94
C SER A 16 13.80 -8.21 -5.87
N PRO A 17 15.09 -7.92 -5.69
CA PRO A 17 15.61 -6.55 -5.68
C PRO A 17 15.35 -5.81 -7.01
N GLN A 18 15.31 -6.55 -8.14
CA GLN A 18 15.07 -5.99 -9.46
C GLN A 18 13.59 -5.74 -9.76
N ALA A 19 12.68 -6.43 -9.07
CA ALA A 19 11.22 -6.27 -9.23
C ALA A 19 10.65 -5.21 -8.27
N SER A 20 11.09 -3.96 -8.37
CA SER A 20 10.62 -2.85 -7.51
C SER A 20 9.13 -2.53 -7.75
N HIS A 21 8.65 -2.66 -8.98
CA HIS A 21 7.24 -2.51 -9.37
C HIS A 21 6.61 -3.88 -9.63
N LYS A 22 6.38 -4.64 -8.56
CA LYS A 22 5.94 -6.04 -8.58
C LYS A 22 4.70 -6.28 -9.45
N THR A 23 3.75 -5.36 -9.44
CA THR A 23 2.50 -5.47 -10.20
C THR A 23 2.74 -5.41 -11.72
N GLU A 24 3.66 -4.57 -12.18
CA GLU A 24 3.98 -4.40 -13.60
C GLU A 24 4.62 -5.65 -14.21
N VAL A 25 5.45 -6.34 -13.43
CA VAL A 25 6.08 -7.61 -13.84
C VAL A 25 5.21 -8.83 -13.53
N GLY A 26 3.96 -8.64 -13.10
CA GLY A 26 3.06 -9.73 -12.70
C GLY A 26 3.56 -10.51 -11.49
N GLY A 27 4.28 -9.84 -10.60
CA GLY A 27 4.86 -10.42 -9.39
C GLY A 27 3.89 -10.47 -8.19
N VAL A 28 2.58 -10.26 -8.41
CA VAL A 28 1.54 -10.37 -7.39
C VAL A 28 0.40 -11.21 -7.93
N THR A 29 -0.06 -12.21 -7.16
CA THR A 29 -1.28 -12.98 -7.44
C THR A 29 -2.15 -13.05 -6.19
N LEU A 30 -3.43 -12.73 -6.36
CA LEU A 30 -4.40 -12.63 -5.28
C LEU A 30 -5.39 -13.80 -5.33
N GLY A 31 -5.99 -14.12 -4.17
CA GLY A 31 -7.10 -15.05 -4.09
C GLY A 31 -6.73 -16.51 -4.33
N LEU A 32 -5.50 -16.92 -4.03
CA LEU A 32 -5.06 -18.31 -4.18
C LEU A 32 -5.76 -19.18 -3.15
N ALA A 33 -6.58 -20.11 -3.64
CA ALA A 33 -7.53 -20.84 -2.83
C ALA A 33 -6.98 -22.09 -2.14
N ASP A 34 -5.83 -22.60 -2.59
CA ASP A 34 -5.22 -23.81 -2.08
C ASP A 34 -3.70 -23.85 -2.34
N GLU A 35 -3.04 -24.89 -1.83
CA GLU A 35 -1.58 -25.04 -1.93
C GLU A 35 -1.12 -25.27 -3.37
N ALA A 36 -1.91 -25.96 -4.20
CA ALA A 36 -1.57 -26.20 -5.60
C ALA A 36 -1.58 -24.89 -6.40
N ALA A 37 -2.57 -24.02 -6.14
CA ALA A 37 -2.64 -22.68 -6.74
C ALA A 37 -1.45 -21.81 -6.33
N VAL A 38 -1.01 -21.88 -5.07
CA VAL A 38 0.18 -21.13 -4.59
C VAL A 38 1.46 -21.60 -5.30
N ILE A 39 1.66 -22.91 -5.44
CA ILE A 39 2.83 -23.47 -6.12
C ILE A 39 2.84 -23.05 -7.60
N ALA A 40 1.73 -23.24 -8.30
CA ALA A 40 1.61 -22.86 -9.71
C ALA A 40 1.84 -21.35 -9.92
N ALA A 41 1.31 -20.51 -9.02
CA ALA A 41 1.54 -19.07 -9.08
C ALA A 41 3.01 -18.70 -8.87
N ALA A 42 3.70 -19.35 -7.92
CA ALA A 42 5.11 -19.11 -7.65
C ALA A 42 5.98 -19.46 -8.87
N GLU A 43 5.75 -20.62 -9.48
CA GLU A 43 6.46 -21.06 -10.69
C GLU A 43 6.21 -20.11 -11.86
N ALA A 44 4.97 -19.71 -12.09
CA ALA A 44 4.61 -18.77 -13.15
C ALA A 44 5.23 -17.38 -12.96
N MET A 45 5.28 -16.87 -11.73
CA MET A 45 5.93 -15.60 -11.41
C MET A 45 7.43 -15.66 -11.65
N ALA A 46 8.10 -16.72 -11.19
CA ALA A 46 9.53 -16.90 -11.38
C ALA A 46 9.88 -16.98 -12.86
N ALA A 47 9.13 -17.77 -13.63
CA ALA A 47 9.33 -17.90 -15.08
C ALA A 47 9.12 -16.57 -15.82
N ARG A 48 8.11 -15.80 -15.44
CA ARG A 48 7.82 -14.48 -16.04
C ARG A 48 8.94 -13.48 -15.73
N LEU A 49 9.38 -13.42 -14.45
CA LEU A 49 10.47 -12.52 -14.07
C LEU A 49 11.75 -12.85 -14.84
N ALA A 50 12.12 -14.11 -14.94
CA ALA A 50 13.30 -14.55 -15.70
C ALA A 50 13.21 -14.23 -17.20
N ALA A 51 12.00 -14.21 -17.77
CA ALA A 51 11.79 -13.83 -19.17
C ALA A 51 11.89 -12.32 -19.41
N LEU A 52 11.45 -11.49 -18.44
CA LEU A 52 11.48 -10.03 -18.54
C LEU A 52 12.84 -9.46 -18.13
N GLU A 53 13.44 -10.02 -17.10
CA GLU A 53 14.68 -9.58 -16.47
C GLU A 53 15.59 -10.81 -16.26
N PRO A 54 16.38 -11.21 -17.25
CA PRO A 54 17.18 -12.44 -17.19
C PRO A 54 18.18 -12.49 -16.03
N ASP A 55 18.64 -11.33 -15.56
CA ASP A 55 19.59 -11.19 -14.44
C ASP A 55 18.90 -11.03 -13.08
N ALA A 56 17.56 -11.06 -13.03
CA ALA A 56 16.82 -10.91 -11.80
C ALA A 56 16.96 -12.14 -10.91
N VAL A 57 17.18 -11.89 -9.62
CA VAL A 57 17.28 -12.94 -8.59
C VAL A 57 15.97 -13.01 -7.82
N VAL A 58 15.37 -14.19 -7.80
CA VAL A 58 14.23 -14.49 -6.92
C VAL A 58 14.76 -14.87 -5.56
N GLU A 59 14.62 -13.98 -4.56
CA GLU A 59 15.03 -14.24 -3.17
C GLU A 59 14.00 -15.10 -2.44
N GLY A 60 12.74 -15.08 -2.89
CA GLY A 60 11.66 -15.87 -2.31
C GLY A 60 10.27 -15.34 -2.68
N PHE A 61 9.30 -15.77 -1.89
CA PHE A 61 7.90 -15.36 -2.03
C PHE A 61 7.34 -14.96 -0.68
N LEU A 62 6.62 -13.85 -0.65
CA LEU A 62 5.85 -13.41 0.51
C LEU A 62 4.41 -13.90 0.37
N VAL A 63 3.95 -14.67 1.35
CA VAL A 63 2.57 -15.13 1.47
C VAL A 63 1.85 -14.27 2.49
N GLN A 64 0.70 -13.70 2.12
CA GLN A 64 -0.09 -12.82 2.97
C GLN A 64 -1.56 -13.25 3.01
N GLU A 65 -2.24 -12.93 4.12
CA GLU A 65 -3.70 -13.05 4.19
C GLU A 65 -4.38 -12.13 3.18
N MET A 66 -5.55 -12.54 2.71
CA MET A 66 -6.40 -11.66 1.91
C MET A 66 -7.13 -10.69 2.83
N VAL A 67 -7.01 -9.40 2.52
CA VAL A 67 -7.68 -8.32 3.24
C VAL A 67 -8.71 -7.66 2.34
N SER A 68 -9.89 -7.38 2.88
CA SER A 68 -10.98 -6.70 2.16
C SER A 68 -11.24 -5.31 2.74
N GLY A 69 -11.55 -4.36 1.88
CA GLY A 69 -11.81 -2.99 2.30
C GLY A 69 -11.84 -2.01 1.14
N VAL A 70 -11.66 -0.74 1.44
CA VAL A 70 -11.38 0.30 0.45
C VAL A 70 -9.88 0.51 0.41
N GLU A 71 -9.32 0.48 -0.79
CA GLU A 71 -7.91 0.75 -1.02
C GLU A 71 -7.65 2.25 -0.96
N MET A 72 -6.62 2.63 -0.22
CA MET A 72 -6.08 3.99 -0.16
C MET A 72 -4.60 3.97 -0.53
N ILE A 73 -4.13 5.07 -1.05
CA ILE A 73 -2.71 5.36 -1.22
C ILE A 73 -2.34 6.45 -0.22
N LEU A 74 -1.32 6.22 0.57
CA LEU A 74 -0.69 7.22 1.42
C LEU A 74 0.79 7.32 1.03
N GLY A 75 1.23 8.53 0.72
CA GLY A 75 2.64 8.81 0.44
C GLY A 75 3.12 9.98 1.25
N VAL A 76 4.33 9.91 1.80
CA VAL A 76 5.01 11.05 2.44
C VAL A 76 6.34 11.25 1.76
N ARG A 77 6.59 12.49 1.36
CA ARG A 77 7.79 12.90 0.61
C ARG A 77 8.26 14.26 1.07
N GLU A 78 9.54 14.53 0.89
CA GLU A 78 10.11 15.85 1.11
C GLU A 78 10.28 16.59 -0.22
N ASP A 79 9.63 17.76 -0.31
CA ASP A 79 9.88 18.70 -1.40
C ASP A 79 11.02 19.65 -1.01
N PRO A 80 12.01 19.92 -1.92
CA PRO A 80 13.13 20.78 -1.60
C PRO A 80 12.77 22.24 -1.29
N GLN A 81 11.64 22.74 -1.80
CA GLN A 81 11.20 24.11 -1.60
C GLN A 81 10.15 24.25 -0.49
N PHE A 82 9.23 23.29 -0.42
CA PHE A 82 8.08 23.37 0.48
C PHE A 82 8.24 22.53 1.76
N GLY A 83 9.20 21.61 1.79
CA GLY A 83 9.39 20.70 2.91
C GLY A 83 8.55 19.41 2.80
N PRO A 84 8.39 18.67 3.91
CA PRO A 84 7.70 17.40 3.89
C PRO A 84 6.18 17.56 3.76
N PHE A 85 5.58 16.72 2.93
CA PHE A 85 4.14 16.70 2.70
C PHE A 85 3.59 15.28 2.57
N MET A 86 2.31 15.12 2.87
CA MET A 86 1.57 13.88 2.66
C MET A 86 0.68 14.00 1.43
N VAL A 87 0.59 12.89 0.70
CA VAL A 87 -0.41 12.65 -0.33
C VAL A 87 -1.34 11.56 0.17
N ALA A 88 -2.64 11.74 0.06
CA ALA A 88 -3.64 10.70 0.29
C ALA A 88 -4.60 10.64 -0.89
N GLY A 89 -4.93 9.42 -1.32
CA GLY A 89 -5.87 9.18 -2.42
C GLY A 89 -6.56 7.85 -2.29
N LEU A 90 -7.65 7.68 -3.05
CA LEU A 90 -8.27 6.36 -3.19
C LEU A 90 -7.35 5.46 -4.01
N GLY A 91 -7.21 4.20 -3.63
CA GLY A 91 -6.41 3.18 -4.34
C GLY A 91 -7.20 2.47 -5.44
N GLY A 92 -6.53 1.50 -6.10
CA GLY A 92 -7.10 0.69 -7.16
C GLY A 92 -7.02 1.32 -8.56
N VAL A 93 -7.49 0.57 -9.55
CA VAL A 93 -7.38 0.90 -10.99
C VAL A 93 -8.00 2.26 -11.38
N THR A 94 -8.94 2.75 -10.55
CA THR A 94 -9.65 4.02 -10.77
C THR A 94 -8.81 5.25 -10.45
N VAL A 95 -7.81 5.14 -9.59
CA VAL A 95 -7.01 6.29 -9.13
C VAL A 95 -6.04 6.78 -10.17
N GLU A 96 -5.40 5.87 -10.89
CA GLU A 96 -4.50 6.22 -11.98
C GLU A 96 -5.23 7.03 -13.07
N ALA A 97 -6.50 6.74 -13.30
CA ALA A 97 -7.33 7.44 -14.28
C ALA A 97 -7.92 8.77 -13.76
N MET A 98 -8.28 8.86 -12.48
CA MET A 98 -9.04 10.01 -11.94
C MET A 98 -8.18 11.02 -11.18
N ARG A 99 -6.96 10.67 -10.76
CA ARG A 99 -6.04 11.50 -9.95
C ARG A 99 -6.75 12.15 -8.76
N ASP A 100 -7.54 11.32 -8.04
CA ASP A 100 -8.31 11.78 -6.88
C ASP A 100 -7.43 11.73 -5.64
N ILE A 101 -6.67 12.80 -5.44
CA ILE A 101 -5.65 12.91 -4.39
C ILE A 101 -5.77 14.26 -3.68
N ALA A 102 -5.43 14.27 -2.39
CA ALA A 102 -5.30 15.46 -1.57
C ALA A 102 -3.87 15.57 -1.00
N PHE A 103 -3.43 16.79 -0.73
CA PHE A 103 -2.08 17.11 -0.23
C PHE A 103 -2.16 17.91 1.06
N ARG A 104 -1.24 17.65 2.00
CA ARG A 104 -1.01 18.51 3.19
C ARG A 104 0.47 18.53 3.55
N MET A 105 0.90 19.70 4.01
CA MET A 105 2.22 19.84 4.61
C MET A 105 2.26 19.14 5.98
N LEU A 106 3.43 18.61 6.38
CA LEU A 106 3.62 18.03 7.69
C LEU A 106 4.13 19.08 8.70
N PRO A 107 3.86 18.91 10.01
CA PRO A 107 3.13 17.78 10.64
C PRO A 107 1.64 17.79 10.33
N LEU A 108 1.03 16.61 10.32
CA LEU A 108 -0.40 16.43 10.03
C LEU A 108 -1.19 16.29 11.33
N THR A 109 -2.22 17.12 11.50
CA THR A 109 -3.21 16.97 12.58
C THR A 109 -4.38 16.07 12.14
N ALA A 110 -5.13 15.52 13.10
CA ALA A 110 -6.32 14.73 12.79
C ALA A 110 -7.38 15.53 12.02
N GLY A 111 -7.53 16.83 12.28
CA GLY A 111 -8.44 17.70 11.54
C GLY A 111 -8.02 17.92 10.10
N GLU A 112 -6.71 18.06 9.84
CA GLU A 112 -6.19 18.19 8.48
C GLU A 112 -6.31 16.87 7.72
N ALA A 113 -6.05 15.73 8.39
CA ALA A 113 -6.26 14.41 7.79
C ALA A 113 -7.73 14.20 7.39
N GLN A 114 -8.69 14.57 8.25
CA GLN A 114 -10.11 14.55 7.91
C GLN A 114 -10.40 15.47 6.71
N GLY A 115 -9.85 16.68 6.70
CA GLY A 115 -9.99 17.63 5.59
C GLY A 115 -9.48 17.05 4.27
N MET A 116 -8.35 16.34 4.26
CA MET A 116 -7.84 15.65 3.06
C MET A 116 -8.85 14.62 2.55
N LEU A 117 -9.43 13.81 3.45
CA LEU A 117 -10.43 12.81 3.04
C LEU A 117 -11.71 13.47 2.50
N ASP A 118 -12.09 14.62 3.03
CA ASP A 118 -13.27 15.38 2.59
C ASP A 118 -13.09 16.04 1.21
N GLU A 119 -11.86 16.27 0.79
CA GLU A 119 -11.52 16.79 -0.53
C GLU A 119 -11.60 15.74 -1.63
N LEU A 120 -11.50 14.45 -1.29
CA LEU A 120 -11.55 13.37 -2.29
C LEU A 120 -12.94 13.32 -2.95
N ARG A 121 -12.96 13.23 -4.26
CA ARG A 121 -14.20 13.11 -5.05
C ARG A 121 -14.91 11.79 -4.77
N GLY A 122 -14.13 10.73 -4.59
CA GLY A 122 -14.61 9.39 -4.29
C GLY A 122 -14.85 9.12 -2.82
N LYS A 123 -14.81 10.10 -1.91
CA LYS A 123 -15.01 9.94 -0.46
C LYS A 123 -16.28 9.17 -0.06
N ALA A 124 -17.29 9.14 -0.93
CA ALA A 124 -18.50 8.35 -0.69
C ALA A 124 -18.21 6.84 -0.51
N LEU A 125 -17.09 6.32 -1.05
CA LEU A 125 -16.66 4.94 -0.86
C LEU A 125 -16.20 4.66 0.58
N LEU A 126 -15.81 5.68 1.32
CA LEU A 126 -15.44 5.58 2.74
C LEU A 126 -16.67 5.60 3.66
N GLY A 127 -17.80 6.12 3.19
CA GLY A 127 -19.07 6.09 3.89
C GLY A 127 -19.85 4.78 3.68
N ALA A 128 -21.09 4.77 4.16
CA ALA A 128 -22.03 3.70 3.82
C ALA A 128 -22.42 3.83 2.34
N PHE A 129 -22.06 2.84 1.53
CA PHE A 129 -22.28 2.91 0.09
C PHE A 129 -22.79 1.59 -0.48
N ARG A 130 -23.92 1.63 -1.20
CA ARG A 130 -24.54 0.47 -1.89
C ARG A 130 -24.66 -0.77 -1.00
N GLY A 131 -25.15 -0.62 0.24
CA GLY A 131 -25.35 -1.72 1.17
C GLY A 131 -24.06 -2.20 1.88
N ARG A 132 -22.90 -1.57 1.61
CA ARG A 132 -21.67 -1.82 2.37
C ARG A 132 -21.62 -0.93 3.60
N PRO A 133 -21.13 -1.43 4.74
CA PRO A 133 -20.96 -0.62 5.95
C PRO A 133 -19.92 0.48 5.74
N PRO A 134 -19.98 1.56 6.54
CA PRO A 134 -18.97 2.62 6.49
C PRO A 134 -17.59 2.07 6.88
N ARG A 135 -16.56 2.71 6.39
CA ARG A 135 -15.17 2.36 6.66
C ARG A 135 -14.69 2.97 7.97
N ASP A 136 -13.62 2.43 8.51
CA ASP A 136 -13.00 2.89 9.75
C ASP A 136 -12.16 4.14 9.50
N ILE A 137 -12.86 5.28 9.29
CA ILE A 137 -12.23 6.58 9.04
C ILE A 137 -11.36 7.00 10.24
N ALA A 138 -11.76 6.66 11.46
CA ALA A 138 -10.98 7.01 12.64
C ALA A 138 -9.62 6.30 12.63
N ALA A 139 -9.58 5.02 12.29
CA ALA A 139 -8.33 4.28 12.13
C ALA A 139 -7.50 4.79 10.95
N LEU A 140 -8.15 5.19 9.84
CA LEU A 140 -7.45 5.79 8.69
C LEU A 140 -6.78 7.11 9.08
N ILE A 141 -7.49 8.01 9.77
CA ILE A 141 -6.93 9.29 10.27
C ILE A 141 -5.76 9.03 11.21
N ALA A 142 -5.90 8.09 12.15
CA ALA A 142 -4.82 7.74 13.07
C ALA A 142 -3.59 7.22 12.31
N ALA A 143 -3.78 6.41 11.27
CA ALA A 143 -2.68 5.93 10.42
C ALA A 143 -2.02 7.08 9.63
N MET A 144 -2.79 8.03 9.10
CA MET A 144 -2.25 9.20 8.40
C MET A 144 -1.38 10.07 9.34
N VAL A 145 -1.88 10.36 10.55
CA VAL A 145 -1.11 11.12 11.55
C VAL A 145 0.13 10.34 11.96
N GLY A 146 0.00 9.03 12.27
CA GLY A 146 1.14 8.20 12.65
C GLY A 146 2.21 8.09 11.54
N LEU A 147 1.80 8.07 10.26
CA LEU A 147 2.74 8.07 9.13
C LEU A 147 3.47 9.42 9.01
N SER A 148 2.77 10.53 9.28
CA SER A 148 3.36 11.88 9.36
C SER A 148 4.45 11.95 10.43
N ASP A 149 4.13 11.48 11.64
CA ASP A 149 5.06 11.51 12.79
C ASP A 149 6.27 10.59 12.51
N LEU A 150 6.02 9.37 12.04
CA LEU A 150 7.08 8.41 11.67
C LEU A 150 8.06 9.03 10.64
N PHE A 151 7.54 9.69 9.61
CA PHE A 151 8.39 10.31 8.60
C PHE A 151 9.22 11.43 9.18
N LEU A 152 8.63 12.31 10.01
CA LEU A 152 9.32 13.42 10.64
C LEU A 152 10.43 12.95 11.59
N ASP A 153 10.16 11.90 12.38
CA ASP A 153 11.16 11.31 13.29
C ASP A 153 12.35 10.70 12.54
N HIS A 154 12.10 10.15 11.35
CA HIS A 154 13.13 9.51 10.51
C HIS A 154 13.56 10.33 9.30
N ARG A 155 13.17 11.58 9.22
CA ARG A 155 13.41 12.50 8.11
C ARG A 155 14.88 12.64 7.70
N ALA A 156 15.81 12.44 8.64
CA ALA A 156 17.24 12.48 8.33
C ALA A 156 17.67 11.34 7.38
N HIS A 157 16.94 10.22 7.38
CA HIS A 157 17.26 9.00 6.65
C HIS A 157 16.26 8.65 5.55
N LEU A 158 15.00 9.06 5.69
CA LEU A 158 13.94 8.79 4.72
C LEU A 158 13.84 9.93 3.70
N ALA A 159 13.79 9.58 2.42
CA ALA A 159 13.47 10.49 1.31
C ALA A 159 12.00 10.41 0.91
N ASP A 160 11.42 9.20 0.97
CA ASP A 160 10.07 8.89 0.57
C ASP A 160 9.55 7.69 1.38
N LEU A 161 8.28 7.67 1.70
CA LEU A 161 7.61 6.53 2.34
C LEU A 161 6.20 6.40 1.76
N GLU A 162 5.95 5.30 1.04
CA GLU A 162 4.67 5.02 0.40
C GLU A 162 4.03 3.78 1.00
N VAL A 163 2.74 3.86 1.26
CA VAL A 163 1.87 2.73 1.61
C VAL A 163 0.83 2.59 0.49
N ASN A 164 0.94 1.55 -0.32
CA ASN A 164 0.10 1.34 -1.49
C ASN A 164 -0.08 -0.15 -1.82
N PRO A 165 -1.27 -0.72 -1.51
CA PRO A 165 -2.40 -0.07 -0.85
C PRO A 165 -2.38 -0.13 0.69
N LEU A 166 -3.02 0.85 1.31
CA LEU A 166 -3.57 0.76 2.65
C LEU A 166 -5.04 0.35 2.53
N ILE A 167 -5.42 -0.79 3.10
CA ILE A 167 -6.80 -1.26 3.08
C ILE A 167 -7.56 -0.74 4.31
N VAL A 168 -8.67 -0.04 4.07
CA VAL A 168 -9.55 0.46 5.13
C VAL A 168 -10.71 -0.50 5.31
N GLY A 169 -10.73 -1.20 6.44
CA GLY A 169 -11.79 -2.12 6.83
C GLY A 169 -13.09 -1.39 7.21
N SER A 170 -14.10 -2.15 7.61
CA SER A 170 -15.32 -1.60 8.18
C SER A 170 -15.04 -0.99 9.56
N VAL A 171 -15.94 -0.18 10.08
CA VAL A 171 -15.81 0.42 11.43
C VAL A 171 -15.46 -0.64 12.46
N GLY A 172 -14.36 -0.45 13.19
CA GLY A 172 -13.83 -1.36 14.20
C GLY A 172 -12.88 -2.44 13.67
N GLU A 173 -12.72 -2.58 12.34
CA GLU A 173 -11.74 -3.52 11.73
C GLU A 173 -10.37 -2.86 11.51
N GLY A 174 -10.30 -1.54 11.58
CA GLY A 174 -9.07 -0.79 11.43
C GLY A 174 -8.58 -0.70 9.99
N VAL A 175 -7.27 -0.47 9.85
CA VAL A 175 -6.57 -0.41 8.56
C VAL A 175 -5.45 -1.44 8.48
N ARG A 176 -5.07 -1.84 7.26
CA ARG A 176 -3.96 -2.78 6.98
C ARG A 176 -3.07 -2.22 5.87
N ALA A 177 -1.80 -1.98 6.19
CA ALA A 177 -0.78 -1.70 5.19
C ALA A 177 -0.41 -3.01 4.47
N VAL A 178 -0.69 -3.09 3.18
CA VAL A 178 -0.49 -4.31 2.39
C VAL A 178 0.85 -4.28 1.66
N ASP A 179 1.26 -3.10 1.22
CA ASP A 179 2.59 -2.88 0.68
C ASP A 179 3.14 -1.54 1.19
N VAL A 180 4.41 -1.57 1.63
CA VAL A 180 5.11 -0.40 2.17
C VAL A 180 6.45 -0.28 1.46
N ARG A 181 6.71 0.88 0.89
CA ARG A 181 7.95 1.16 0.17
C ARG A 181 8.67 2.37 0.77
N PRO A 182 9.65 2.17 1.64
CA PRO A 182 10.55 3.24 2.06
C PRO A 182 11.63 3.48 1.01
N VAL A 183 11.99 4.75 0.79
CA VAL A 183 13.16 5.15 0.03
C VAL A 183 14.10 5.89 0.98
N PHE A 184 15.28 5.37 1.16
CA PHE A 184 16.27 5.97 2.05
C PHE A 184 17.12 6.99 1.30
N LYS A 185 17.53 8.05 2.02
CA LYS A 185 18.52 9.00 1.52
C LYS A 185 19.88 8.30 1.38
N PRO A 186 20.69 8.66 0.39
CA PRO A 186 22.07 8.17 0.33
C PRO A 186 22.78 8.45 1.65
N ALA A 187 23.55 7.47 2.13
CA ALA A 187 24.43 7.72 3.28
C ALA A 187 25.33 8.91 2.94
N GLY A 188 25.18 10.00 3.68
CA GLY A 188 26.05 11.17 3.50
C GLY A 188 27.51 10.78 3.72
N ASN A 189 28.35 11.16 2.78
CA ASN A 189 29.80 11.11 2.95
C ASN A 189 30.24 12.13 4.00
#